data_9404d749da21c60ff11ed8d7226bee45
#
_entry.id   9404d749da21c60ff11ed8d7226bee45
#
_cell.length_a   1.000
_cell.length_b   1.000
_cell.length_c   1.000
_cell.angle_alpha   90.00
_cell.angle_beta   90.00
_cell.angle_gamma   90.00
#
_symmetry.space_group_name_H-M   'P 1'
#
loop_
_entity.id
_entity.type
_entity.pdbx_description
1 polymer ?
#
loop_
_entity_poly.entity_id
_entity_poly.type
_entity_poly.pdbx_seq_one_letter_code
_entity_poly.pdbx_strand_id
1 'polypeptide(L)'
;EIGSGLVGSEMCIRDRELEGLVLMIPRKGAEVAEITEKNMRDVLEVRKALEELAVQLACEKITAEEIEEMKKAAEEFRMILKNKDITEIAEADVRFHDIIYMATDNQKLILLLNNLREQMYRYRVEYLKREEAHPQLIAEHAAIIEYISKGEKKAATDVMCKHIDNQVTTVIDVIRTKQN
;
A
#
# COMPACT_ATOMS: atom_id res chain seq x y z
N GLU A 1 -9.50 -14.71 38.75
CA GLU A 1 -9.65 -14.70 37.28
C GLU A 1 -9.40 -13.30 36.71
N ILE A 2 -8.14 -12.88 36.65
CA ILE A 2 -7.71 -11.67 35.93
C ILE A 2 -6.57 -12.12 35.05
N GLY A 3 -6.85 -12.59 33.86
CA GLY A 3 -5.74 -13.11 33.05
C GLY A 3 -5.89 -13.15 31.54
N SER A 4 -7.09 -13.23 30.98
CA SER A 4 -7.20 -13.45 29.52
C SER A 4 -7.25 -12.18 28.66
N GLY A 5 -7.68 -11.04 29.22
CA GLY A 5 -7.77 -9.77 28.48
C GLY A 5 -6.44 -9.04 28.31
N LEU A 6 -5.54 -9.15 29.29
CA LEU A 6 -4.22 -8.50 29.27
C LEU A 6 -3.24 -9.22 28.31
N VAL A 7 -3.26 -10.55 28.30
CA VAL A 7 -2.38 -11.36 27.43
C VAL A 7 -2.66 -11.10 25.95
N GLY A 8 -3.93 -10.91 25.56
CA GLY A 8 -4.29 -10.58 24.17
C GLY A 8 -3.82 -9.19 23.74
N SER A 9 -3.89 -8.19 24.63
CA SER A 9 -3.47 -6.82 24.31
C SER A 9 -1.95 -6.67 24.25
N GLU A 10 -1.21 -7.33 25.16
CA GLU A 10 0.26 -7.32 25.14
C GLU A 10 0.83 -8.02 23.90
N MET A 11 0.22 -9.13 23.47
CA MET A 11 0.61 -9.82 22.25
C MET A 11 0.35 -8.96 21.00
N CYS A 12 -0.79 -8.28 20.91
CA CYS A 12 -1.07 -7.33 19.85
C CYS A 12 -0.10 -6.15 19.82
N ILE A 13 0.30 -5.60 20.97
CA ILE A 13 1.27 -4.50 21.03
C ILE A 13 2.64 -4.97 20.58
N ARG A 14 3.06 -6.17 20.98
CA ARG A 14 4.34 -6.75 20.58
C ARG A 14 4.41 -7.04 19.08
N ASP A 15 3.33 -7.50 18.49
CA ASP A 15 3.23 -7.69 17.04
C ASP A 15 3.36 -6.34 16.32
N ARG A 16 2.70 -5.29 16.82
CA ARG A 16 2.83 -3.92 16.27
C ARG A 16 4.23 -3.32 16.46
N GLU A 17 4.94 -3.68 17.53
CA GLU A 17 6.34 -3.30 17.73
C GLU A 17 7.25 -3.99 16.71
N LEU A 18 7.05 -5.28 16.47
CA LEU A 18 7.79 -6.04 15.43
C LEU A 18 7.53 -5.49 14.02
N GLU A 19 6.32 -5.01 13.77
CA GLU A 19 5.95 -4.34 12.51
C GLU A 19 6.49 -2.90 12.43
N GLY A 20 7.12 -2.37 13.48
CA GLY A 20 7.63 -1.00 13.52
C GLY A 20 6.56 0.08 13.57
N LEU A 21 5.32 -0.26 13.93
CA LEU A 21 4.18 0.67 14.06
C LEU A 21 4.12 1.32 15.43
N VAL A 22 4.72 0.68 16.43
CA VAL A 22 4.73 1.08 17.83
C VAL A 22 6.15 0.99 18.38
N LEU A 23 6.50 1.90 19.27
CA LEU A 23 7.73 1.90 20.06
C LEU A 23 7.38 1.65 21.51
N MET A 24 8.04 0.65 22.12
CA MET A 24 7.92 0.43 23.57
C MET A 24 8.88 1.35 24.32
N ILE A 25 8.33 2.30 25.07
CA ILE A 25 9.12 3.23 25.87
C ILE A 25 9.13 2.76 27.33
N PRO A 26 10.31 2.47 27.92
CA PRO A 26 10.40 2.04 29.31
C PRO A 26 9.65 2.98 30.26
N ARG A 27 8.78 2.44 31.10
CA ARG A 27 7.93 3.15 32.09
C ARG A 27 6.82 4.06 31.51
N LYS A 28 6.74 4.24 30.19
CA LYS A 28 5.68 5.04 29.53
C LYS A 28 4.67 4.20 28.77
N GLY A 29 5.06 2.97 28.38
CA GLY A 29 4.20 2.08 27.59
C GLY A 29 4.47 2.19 26.09
N ALA A 30 3.45 1.89 25.27
CA ALA A 30 3.53 1.88 23.82
C ALA A 30 3.18 3.26 23.26
N GLU A 31 4.02 3.77 22.38
CA GLU A 31 3.77 4.99 21.61
C GLU A 31 3.76 4.66 20.10
N VAL A 32 2.89 5.33 19.33
CA VAL A 32 2.86 5.15 17.87
C VAL A 32 4.18 5.65 17.28
N ALA A 33 4.85 4.79 16.52
CA ALA A 33 6.12 5.13 15.89
C ALA A 33 5.92 6.25 14.84
N GLU A 34 6.81 7.23 14.84
CA GLU A 34 6.83 8.27 13.84
C GLU A 34 7.20 7.72 12.46
N ILE A 35 6.65 8.34 11.41
CA ILE A 35 7.07 8.07 10.03
C ILE A 35 8.38 8.80 9.79
N THR A 36 9.48 8.04 9.71
CA THR A 36 10.79 8.57 9.33
C THR A 36 11.07 8.33 7.85
N GLU A 37 11.86 9.20 7.22
CA GLU A 37 12.28 9.02 5.83
C GLU A 37 12.98 7.68 5.63
N LYS A 38 13.87 7.29 6.57
CA LYS A 38 14.61 6.03 6.49
C LYS A 38 13.66 4.83 6.51
N ASN A 39 12.79 4.75 7.52
CA ASN A 39 11.88 3.61 7.67
C ASN A 39 10.93 3.48 6.46
N MET A 40 10.44 4.62 5.96
CA MET A 40 9.61 4.64 4.76
C MET A 40 10.36 4.10 3.53
N ARG A 41 11.62 4.53 3.32
CA ARG A 41 12.42 4.03 2.19
C ARG A 41 12.66 2.53 2.29
N ASP A 42 13.03 2.03 3.48
CA ASP A 42 13.27 0.61 3.71
C ASP A 42 12.02 -0.23 3.38
N VAL A 43 10.84 0.21 3.83
CA VAL A 43 9.57 -0.48 3.56
C VAL A 43 9.18 -0.43 2.08
N LEU A 44 9.30 0.73 1.45
CA LEU A 44 8.87 0.91 0.06
C LEU A 44 9.86 0.27 -0.93
N GLU A 45 11.14 0.12 -0.58
CA GLU A 45 12.10 -0.66 -1.35
C GLU A 45 11.71 -2.15 -1.40
N VAL A 46 11.36 -2.74 -0.25
CA VAL A 46 10.86 -4.12 -0.18
C VAL A 46 9.52 -4.25 -0.91
N ARG A 47 8.58 -3.30 -0.67
CA ARG A 47 7.30 -3.28 -1.37
C ARG A 47 7.50 -3.28 -2.89
N LYS A 48 8.39 -2.42 -3.40
CA LYS A 48 8.65 -2.30 -4.84
C LYS A 48 9.05 -3.64 -5.46
N ALA A 49 9.95 -4.38 -4.82
CA ALA A 49 10.37 -5.69 -5.30
C ALA A 49 9.22 -6.72 -5.28
N LEU A 50 8.36 -6.71 -4.25
CA LEU A 50 7.21 -7.60 -4.17
C LEU A 50 6.11 -7.24 -5.17
N GLU A 51 5.83 -5.95 -5.36
CA GLU A 51 4.84 -5.47 -6.34
C GLU A 51 5.30 -5.72 -7.79
N GLU A 52 6.61 -5.60 -8.06
CA GLU A 52 7.22 -5.98 -9.33
C GLU A 52 6.94 -7.44 -9.66
N LEU A 53 7.18 -8.33 -8.71
CA LEU A 53 6.84 -9.75 -8.85
C LEU A 53 5.33 -9.96 -9.00
N ALA A 54 4.51 -9.21 -8.25
CA ALA A 54 3.05 -9.33 -8.29
C ALA A 54 2.50 -9.01 -9.68
N VAL A 55 2.90 -7.88 -10.29
CA VAL A 55 2.41 -7.51 -11.63
C VAL A 55 2.90 -8.46 -12.71
N GLN A 56 4.13 -9.00 -12.59
CA GLN A 56 4.64 -10.00 -13.54
C GLN A 56 3.82 -11.28 -13.51
N LEU A 57 3.47 -11.78 -12.32
CA LEU A 57 2.63 -12.96 -12.14
C LEU A 57 1.17 -12.69 -12.55
N ALA A 58 0.64 -11.50 -12.23
CA ALA A 58 -0.69 -11.11 -12.66
C ALA A 58 -0.79 -11.07 -14.18
N CYS A 59 0.19 -10.53 -14.90
CA CYS A 59 0.23 -10.57 -16.37
C CYS A 59 0.12 -11.98 -16.96
N GLU A 60 0.53 -13.01 -16.22
CA GLU A 60 0.47 -14.42 -16.67
C GLU A 60 -0.85 -15.09 -16.35
N LYS A 61 -1.50 -14.68 -15.26
CA LYS A 61 -2.55 -15.50 -14.62
C LYS A 61 -3.90 -14.83 -14.54
N ILE A 62 -3.95 -13.50 -14.64
CA ILE A 62 -5.18 -12.74 -14.43
C ILE A 62 -6.28 -13.17 -15.41
N THR A 63 -7.47 -13.33 -14.89
CA THR A 63 -8.66 -13.69 -15.68
C THR A 63 -9.34 -12.45 -16.27
N ALA A 64 -10.22 -12.66 -17.24
CA ALA A 64 -11.02 -11.58 -17.81
C ALA A 64 -11.95 -10.93 -16.77
N GLU A 65 -12.47 -11.74 -15.85
CA GLU A 65 -13.33 -11.30 -14.75
C GLU A 65 -12.54 -10.39 -13.78
N GLU A 66 -11.32 -10.78 -13.39
CA GLU A 66 -10.47 -9.97 -12.51
C GLU A 66 -10.03 -8.66 -13.17
N ILE A 67 -9.80 -8.65 -14.50
CA ILE A 67 -9.53 -7.41 -15.24
C ILE A 67 -10.75 -6.46 -15.15
N GLU A 68 -11.95 -6.97 -15.28
CA GLU A 68 -13.16 -6.15 -15.13
C GLU A 68 -13.34 -5.66 -13.68
N GLU A 69 -12.96 -6.46 -12.68
CA GLU A 69 -12.93 -6.03 -11.28
C GLU A 69 -11.90 -4.91 -11.05
N MET A 70 -10.70 -5.01 -11.64
CA MET A 70 -9.70 -3.93 -11.57
C MET A 70 -10.22 -2.63 -12.19
N LYS A 71 -10.90 -2.69 -13.33
CA LYS A 71 -11.51 -1.51 -13.97
C LYS A 71 -12.57 -0.86 -13.08
N LYS A 72 -13.42 -1.69 -12.46
CA LYS A 72 -14.43 -1.21 -11.50
C LYS A 72 -13.80 -0.57 -10.28
N ALA A 73 -12.77 -1.19 -9.70
CA ALA A 73 -12.06 -0.66 -8.54
C ALA A 73 -11.36 0.69 -8.87
N ALA A 74 -10.75 0.82 -10.06
CA ALA A 74 -10.15 2.08 -10.50
C ALA A 74 -11.19 3.18 -10.74
N GLU A 75 -12.36 2.85 -11.28
CA GLU A 75 -13.44 3.81 -11.45
C GLU A 75 -14.06 4.21 -10.10
N GLU A 76 -14.27 3.26 -9.18
CA GLU A 76 -14.71 3.53 -7.81
C GLU A 76 -13.73 4.49 -7.11
N PHE A 77 -12.42 4.22 -7.19
CA PHE A 77 -11.38 5.10 -6.67
C PHE A 77 -11.51 6.52 -7.22
N ARG A 78 -11.64 6.66 -8.55
CA ARG A 78 -11.84 7.95 -9.23
C ARG A 78 -13.08 8.70 -8.74
N MET A 79 -14.16 8.00 -8.44
CA MET A 79 -15.41 8.58 -7.92
C MET A 79 -15.28 9.01 -6.47
N ILE A 80 -14.63 8.20 -5.63
CA ILE A 80 -14.45 8.44 -4.19
C ILE A 80 -13.52 9.65 -3.95
N LEU A 81 -12.54 9.89 -4.82
CA LEU A 81 -11.69 11.09 -4.74
C LEU A 81 -12.47 12.41 -4.62
N LYS A 82 -13.72 12.45 -5.10
CA LYS A 82 -14.60 13.63 -4.98
C LYS A 82 -15.16 13.82 -3.57
N ASN A 83 -15.24 12.77 -2.76
CA ASN A 83 -15.87 12.79 -1.44
C ASN A 83 -14.95 13.37 -0.34
N LYS A 84 -13.64 13.46 -0.61
CA LYS A 84 -12.62 13.99 0.31
C LYS A 84 -12.45 13.23 1.64
N ASP A 85 -13.07 12.05 1.80
CA ASP A 85 -12.78 11.18 2.94
C ASP A 85 -11.50 10.38 2.63
N ILE A 86 -10.43 10.74 3.33
CA ILE A 86 -9.11 10.15 3.12
C ILE A 86 -9.07 8.64 3.41
N THR A 87 -9.90 8.18 4.34
CA THR A 87 -9.99 6.76 4.71
C THR A 87 -10.64 5.97 3.58
N GLU A 88 -11.79 6.45 3.07
CA GLU A 88 -12.47 5.83 1.92
C GLU A 88 -11.57 5.81 0.67
N ILE A 89 -10.83 6.90 0.40
CA ILE A 89 -9.89 6.99 -0.71
C ILE A 89 -8.78 5.95 -0.55
N ALA A 90 -8.19 5.85 0.65
CA ALA A 90 -7.11 4.89 0.91
C ALA A 90 -7.58 3.44 0.82
N GLU A 91 -8.78 3.14 1.29
CA GLU A 91 -9.37 1.81 1.16
C GLU A 91 -9.69 1.44 -0.29
N ALA A 92 -10.15 2.39 -1.10
CA ALA A 92 -10.38 2.16 -2.51
C ALA A 92 -9.08 1.86 -3.28
N ASP A 93 -7.99 2.56 -2.95
CA ASP A 93 -6.67 2.30 -3.50
C ASP A 93 -6.12 0.93 -3.06
N VAL A 94 -6.35 0.54 -1.81
CA VAL A 94 -6.01 -0.82 -1.30
C VAL A 94 -6.75 -1.89 -2.11
N ARG A 95 -8.06 -1.73 -2.32
CA ARG A 95 -8.87 -2.71 -3.10
C ARG A 95 -8.33 -2.90 -4.50
N PHE A 96 -7.89 -1.83 -5.16
CA PHE A 96 -7.28 -1.91 -6.49
C PHE A 96 -6.02 -2.80 -6.50
N HIS A 97 -5.11 -2.58 -5.54
CA HIS A 97 -3.89 -3.40 -5.42
C HIS A 97 -4.18 -4.85 -5.01
N ASP A 98 -5.16 -5.06 -4.14
CA ASP A 98 -5.53 -6.41 -3.68
C ASP A 98 -5.95 -7.33 -4.83
N ILE A 99 -6.65 -6.81 -5.86
CA ILE A 99 -7.01 -7.59 -7.05
C ILE A 99 -5.74 -8.08 -7.76
N ILE A 100 -4.72 -7.23 -7.92
CA ILE A 100 -3.44 -7.61 -8.52
C ILE A 100 -2.77 -8.73 -7.70
N TYR A 101 -2.78 -8.58 -6.36
CA TYR A 101 -2.17 -9.57 -5.48
C TYR A 101 -2.89 -10.92 -5.55
N MET A 102 -4.20 -10.93 -5.57
CA MET A 102 -5.00 -12.16 -5.67
C MET A 102 -4.81 -12.84 -7.02
N ALA A 103 -4.72 -12.09 -8.13
CA ALA A 103 -4.45 -12.60 -9.47
C ALA A 103 -3.08 -13.31 -9.59
N THR A 104 -2.15 -13.09 -8.64
CA THR A 104 -0.87 -13.81 -8.64
C THR A 104 -1.01 -15.30 -8.35
N ASP A 105 -2.09 -15.71 -7.66
CA ASP A 105 -2.26 -17.07 -7.12
C ASP A 105 -1.01 -17.58 -6.36
N ASN A 106 -0.33 -16.66 -5.67
CA ASN A 106 0.88 -16.95 -4.89
C ASN A 106 0.67 -16.57 -3.42
N GLN A 107 0.20 -17.55 -2.64
CA GLN A 107 -0.14 -17.33 -1.22
C GLN A 107 1.01 -16.80 -0.38
N LYS A 108 2.27 -17.11 -0.74
CA LYS A 108 3.44 -16.60 -0.01
C LYS A 108 3.70 -15.12 -0.31
N LEU A 109 3.54 -14.71 -1.57
CA LEU A 109 3.64 -13.31 -1.97
C LEU A 109 2.54 -12.48 -1.33
N ILE A 110 1.29 -12.97 -1.38
CA ILE A 110 0.13 -12.33 -0.75
C ILE A 110 0.38 -12.14 0.75
N LEU A 111 0.90 -13.17 1.44
CA LEU A 111 1.22 -13.08 2.87
C LEU A 111 2.28 -12.01 3.16
N LEU A 112 3.36 -11.94 2.36
CA LEU A 112 4.41 -10.95 2.53
C LEU A 112 3.90 -9.53 2.31
N LEU A 113 3.09 -9.30 1.28
CA LEU A 113 2.46 -8.01 1.01
C LEU A 113 1.49 -7.60 2.13
N ASN A 114 0.70 -8.55 2.65
CA ASN A 114 -0.19 -8.31 3.78
C ASN A 114 0.57 -7.97 5.07
N ASN A 115 1.73 -8.56 5.33
CA ASN A 115 2.56 -8.21 6.48
C ASN A 115 3.09 -6.76 6.43
N LEU A 116 3.22 -6.19 5.24
CA LEU A 116 3.59 -4.77 5.06
C LEU A 116 2.38 -3.83 5.03
N ARG A 117 1.15 -4.36 5.00
CA ARG A 117 -0.09 -3.61 4.74
C ARG A 117 -0.26 -2.38 5.63
N GLU A 118 -0.11 -2.54 6.95
CA GLU A 118 -0.32 -1.46 7.92
C GLU A 118 0.71 -0.33 7.75
N GLN A 119 1.97 -0.69 7.49
CA GLN A 119 3.02 0.29 7.23
C GLN A 119 2.76 1.01 5.91
N MET A 120 2.44 0.27 4.84
CA MET A 120 2.11 0.83 3.54
C MET A 120 0.86 1.72 3.61
N TYR A 121 -0.15 1.36 4.41
CA TYR A 121 -1.37 2.14 4.59
C TYR A 121 -1.08 3.54 5.15
N ARG A 122 -0.18 3.65 6.14
CA ARG A 122 0.24 4.95 6.69
C ARG A 122 0.87 5.86 5.65
N TYR A 123 1.76 5.31 4.80
CA TYR A 123 2.40 6.08 3.73
C TYR A 123 1.41 6.45 2.61
N ARG A 124 0.51 5.53 2.27
CA ARG A 124 -0.57 5.75 1.31
C ARG A 124 -1.47 6.91 1.75
N VAL A 125 -1.90 6.95 3.00
CA VAL A 125 -2.71 8.04 3.54
C VAL A 125 -1.97 9.39 3.42
N GLU A 126 -0.70 9.46 3.77
CA GLU A 126 0.08 10.70 3.62
C GLU A 126 0.23 11.14 2.15
N TYR A 127 0.39 10.19 1.22
CA TYR A 127 0.41 10.45 -0.21
C TYR A 127 -0.92 10.99 -0.74
N LEU A 128 -2.02 10.31 -0.39
CA LEU A 128 -3.36 10.62 -0.88
C LEU A 128 -3.93 11.96 -0.36
N LYS A 129 -3.37 12.51 0.72
CA LYS A 129 -3.68 13.88 1.17
C LYS A 129 -3.25 14.96 0.16
N ARG A 130 -2.42 14.62 -0.82
CA ARG A 130 -1.94 15.52 -1.86
C ARG A 130 -2.87 15.45 -3.07
N GLU A 131 -3.91 16.31 -3.09
CA GLU A 131 -4.91 16.35 -4.17
C GLU A 131 -4.26 16.56 -5.54
N GLU A 132 -3.15 17.29 -5.61
CA GLU A 132 -2.38 17.51 -6.83
C GLU A 132 -1.78 16.25 -7.45
N ALA A 133 -1.60 15.17 -6.67
CA ALA A 133 -1.11 13.88 -7.17
C ALA A 133 -2.22 12.98 -7.75
N HIS A 134 -3.49 13.27 -7.45
CA HIS A 134 -4.61 12.42 -7.85
C HIS A 134 -4.75 12.21 -9.37
N PRO A 135 -4.61 13.23 -10.24
CA PRO A 135 -4.71 13.01 -11.69
C PRO A 135 -3.64 12.04 -12.21
N GLN A 136 -2.42 12.14 -11.68
CA GLN A 136 -1.32 11.23 -12.03
C GLN A 136 -1.62 9.80 -11.54
N LEU A 137 -2.10 9.64 -10.32
CA LEU A 137 -2.45 8.35 -9.74
C LEU A 137 -3.54 7.63 -10.55
N ILE A 138 -4.59 8.37 -10.98
CA ILE A 138 -5.63 7.83 -11.87
C ILE A 138 -5.03 7.33 -13.20
N ALA A 139 -4.11 8.10 -13.79
CA ALA A 139 -3.45 7.72 -15.03
C ALA A 139 -2.55 6.48 -14.86
N GLU A 140 -1.88 6.37 -13.72
CA GLU A 140 -1.04 5.22 -13.38
C GLU A 140 -1.89 3.95 -13.20
N HIS A 141 -3.01 4.00 -12.48
CA HIS A 141 -3.93 2.86 -12.35
C HIS A 141 -4.44 2.41 -13.73
N ALA A 142 -4.85 3.35 -14.58
CA ALA A 142 -5.30 3.02 -15.94
C ALA A 142 -4.20 2.32 -16.76
N ALA A 143 -2.96 2.79 -16.70
CA ALA A 143 -1.82 2.19 -17.38
C ALA A 143 -1.47 0.80 -16.83
N ILE A 144 -1.54 0.59 -15.51
CA ILE A 144 -1.33 -0.72 -14.87
C ILE A 144 -2.36 -1.71 -15.40
N ILE A 145 -3.66 -1.34 -15.42
CA ILE A 145 -4.72 -2.19 -15.97
C ILE A 145 -4.43 -2.53 -17.43
N GLU A 146 -4.08 -1.54 -18.24
CA GLU A 146 -3.82 -1.72 -19.66
C GLU A 146 -2.71 -2.75 -19.90
N TYR A 147 -1.56 -2.57 -19.26
CA TYR A 147 -0.42 -3.45 -19.48
C TYR A 147 -0.59 -4.85 -18.89
N ILE A 148 -1.23 -4.97 -17.71
CA ILE A 148 -1.58 -6.28 -17.15
C ILE A 148 -2.55 -7.01 -18.07
N SER A 149 -3.61 -6.35 -18.57
CA SER A 149 -4.60 -6.96 -19.46
C SER A 149 -4.02 -7.44 -20.80
N LYS A 150 -2.94 -6.81 -21.26
CA LYS A 150 -2.20 -7.22 -22.47
C LYS A 150 -1.11 -8.26 -22.21
N GLY A 151 -0.82 -8.59 -20.95
CA GLY A 151 0.30 -9.46 -20.57
C GLY A 151 1.68 -8.82 -20.80
N GLU A 152 1.74 -7.49 -20.89
CA GLU A 152 2.98 -6.73 -21.17
C GLU A 152 3.81 -6.54 -19.89
N LYS A 153 4.41 -7.62 -19.38
CA LYS A 153 5.11 -7.69 -18.09
C LYS A 153 6.07 -6.53 -17.86
N LYS A 154 6.94 -6.23 -18.85
CA LYS A 154 7.94 -5.17 -18.69
C LYS A 154 7.29 -3.81 -18.50
N ALA A 155 6.31 -3.47 -19.33
CA ALA A 155 5.59 -2.19 -19.23
C ALA A 155 4.79 -2.09 -17.95
N ALA A 156 4.11 -3.17 -17.53
CA ALA A 156 3.39 -3.24 -16.25
C ALA A 156 4.32 -3.04 -15.05
N THR A 157 5.50 -3.69 -15.06
CA THR A 157 6.54 -3.51 -14.05
C THR A 157 7.06 -2.07 -14.02
N ASP A 158 7.42 -1.50 -15.17
CA ASP A 158 7.96 -0.13 -15.26
C ASP A 158 6.96 0.90 -14.70
N VAL A 159 5.66 0.75 -15.01
CA VAL A 159 4.60 1.63 -14.49
C VAL A 159 4.39 1.43 -13.00
N MET A 160 4.33 0.20 -12.50
CA MET A 160 4.18 -0.08 -11.06
C MET A 160 5.37 0.47 -10.27
N CYS A 161 6.60 0.28 -10.74
CA CYS A 161 7.77 0.85 -10.11
C CYS A 161 7.70 2.38 -10.04
N LYS A 162 7.30 3.03 -11.13
CA LYS A 162 7.14 4.49 -11.19
C LYS A 162 6.03 4.96 -10.24
N HIS A 163 4.92 4.25 -10.17
CA HIS A 163 3.82 4.53 -9.25
C HIS A 163 4.30 4.55 -7.79
N ILE A 164 5.11 3.56 -7.38
CA ILE A 164 5.67 3.52 -6.03
C ILE A 164 6.70 4.63 -5.83
N ASP A 165 7.60 4.88 -6.78
CA ASP A 165 8.61 5.95 -6.70
C ASP A 165 7.97 7.33 -6.55
N ASN A 166 6.83 7.59 -7.20
CA ASN A 166 6.07 8.82 -7.06
C ASN A 166 5.47 8.97 -5.65
N GLN A 167 4.98 7.87 -5.06
CA GLN A 167 4.53 7.86 -3.66
C GLN A 167 5.68 8.19 -2.71
N VAL A 168 6.86 7.55 -2.90
CA VAL A 168 8.07 7.81 -2.10
C VAL A 168 8.44 9.29 -2.13
N THR A 169 8.56 9.87 -3.31
CA THR A 169 8.98 11.27 -3.49
C THR A 169 8.02 12.22 -2.79
N THR A 170 6.72 12.04 -3.01
CA THR A 170 5.68 12.90 -2.42
C THR A 170 5.67 12.83 -0.89
N VAL A 171 5.79 11.63 -0.30
CA VAL A 171 5.76 11.47 1.16
C VAL A 171 7.04 12.00 1.81
N ILE A 172 8.20 11.86 1.16
CA ILE A 172 9.46 12.48 1.63
C ILE A 172 9.31 13.99 1.75
N ASP A 173 8.74 14.64 0.74
CA ASP A 173 8.53 16.08 0.77
C ASP A 173 7.62 16.51 1.92
N VAL A 174 6.59 15.70 2.23
CA VAL A 174 5.73 15.91 3.41
C VAL A 174 6.51 15.79 4.72
N ILE A 175 7.34 14.75 4.87
CA ILE A 175 8.12 14.51 6.10
C ILE A 175 9.08 15.68 6.32
N ARG A 176 9.81 16.10 5.29
CA ARG A 176 10.77 17.21 5.37
C ARG A 176 10.12 18.54 5.69
N THR A 177 8.92 18.79 5.17
CA THR A 177 8.17 20.03 5.44
C THR A 177 7.66 20.09 6.89
N LYS A 178 7.37 18.93 7.52
CA LYS A 178 6.93 18.87 8.93
C LYS A 178 8.08 19.02 9.94
N GLN A 179 9.33 18.84 9.51
CA GLN A 179 10.52 18.94 10.36
C GLN A 179 11.18 20.34 10.36
N ASN A 180 10.76 21.21 9.45
CA ASN A 180 11.18 22.62 9.36
C ASN A 180 10.12 23.55 9.97
#